data_6975e65a9b0cb9af5dc305a7d264512c
#
_entry.id   6975e65a9b0cb9af5dc305a7d264512c
#
_cell.length_a   1.000
_cell.length_b   1.000
_cell.length_c   1.000
_cell.angle_alpha   90.00
_cell.angle_beta   90.00
_cell.angle_gamma   90.00
#
_symmetry.space_group_name_H-M   'P 1'
#
loop_
_entity.id
_entity.type
_entity.pdbx_description
1 polymer ?
#
loop_
_entity_poly.entity_id
_entity_poly.type
_entity_poly.pdbx_seq_one_letter_code
_entity_poly.pdbx_strand_id
1 'polypeptide(L)'
;MNQKNQVSGDHYRFTVITNKMIRMEYQSAGQFEDATTQTVVNRDFGKPDFQVTRDQEGFAVQIETDSFHLYYRGGEFNGANLFIDTKYNFQTHYPRWHYGDPDVKNLLGTARTLDGADGAVSLDSGIMSKDGFTILDDSNSMLQAGTSIRNRPVEEIDLYGFAYGHDYRKALYDYYQLTGFPPMVPRFALGNWWSRFYPYTQESYLALMDRFQKAGIPIAVAVLDMNWHVTDIPTKYGSGWTGYTWNKKLFPEPEKLLATLHAQGKHVTLNVHPAAGIRPSEVQYPEVAKAVGIDPASKQPVLFDLNNRKFVQAYFNLVHHPLEKQGD
;
A
#
# COMPACT_ATOMS: atom_id res chain seq x y z
N MET A 1 -20.16 10.94 -5.54
CA MET A 1 -20.20 10.32 -6.88
C MET A 1 -21.34 10.92 -7.71
N ASN A 2 -21.16 11.16 -8.99
CA ASN A 2 -22.23 11.73 -9.83
C ASN A 2 -23.25 10.62 -10.18
N GLN A 3 -24.47 10.70 -9.62
CA GLN A 3 -25.54 9.71 -9.85
C GLN A 3 -25.91 9.54 -11.35
N LYS A 4 -25.61 10.52 -12.17
CA LYS A 4 -25.89 10.47 -13.61
C LYS A 4 -25.01 9.47 -14.38
N ASN A 5 -23.91 9.02 -13.78
CA ASN A 5 -23.00 8.02 -14.37
C ASN A 5 -23.33 6.60 -13.93
N GLN A 6 -24.40 6.41 -13.14
CA GLN A 6 -24.76 5.12 -12.54
C GLN A 6 -25.95 4.50 -13.26
N VAL A 7 -25.86 3.20 -13.44
CA VAL A 7 -26.90 2.32 -14.00
C VAL A 7 -27.10 1.19 -13.01
N SER A 8 -28.22 1.20 -12.29
CA SER A 8 -28.48 0.23 -11.20
C SER A 8 -29.79 -0.51 -11.36
N GLY A 9 -29.87 -1.65 -10.74
CA GLY A 9 -31.08 -2.43 -10.43
C GLY A 9 -31.01 -2.87 -8.97
N ASP A 10 -31.81 -3.86 -8.58
CA ASP A 10 -31.99 -4.25 -7.17
C ASP A 10 -30.69 -4.76 -6.52
N HIS A 11 -29.85 -5.49 -7.27
CA HIS A 11 -28.67 -6.18 -6.74
C HIS A 11 -27.38 -5.84 -7.48
N TYR A 12 -27.42 -4.96 -8.48
CA TYR A 12 -26.25 -4.56 -9.24
C TYR A 12 -26.19 -3.05 -9.42
N ARG A 13 -24.96 -2.56 -9.55
CA ARG A 13 -24.68 -1.18 -9.90
C ARG A 13 -23.48 -1.12 -10.83
N PHE A 14 -23.67 -0.47 -11.97
CA PHE A 14 -22.56 -0.13 -12.87
C PHE A 14 -22.35 1.38 -12.83
N THR A 15 -21.10 1.81 -12.66
CA THR A 15 -20.75 3.24 -12.70
C THR A 15 -19.72 3.47 -13.78
N VAL A 16 -20.09 4.19 -14.82
CA VAL A 16 -19.14 4.59 -15.87
C VAL A 16 -18.26 5.71 -15.32
N ILE A 17 -17.00 5.39 -15.04
CA ILE A 17 -16.03 6.33 -14.48
C ILE A 17 -15.45 7.23 -15.56
N THR A 18 -15.01 6.60 -16.67
CA THR A 18 -14.60 7.28 -17.91
C THR A 18 -15.11 6.47 -19.10
N ASN A 19 -14.94 6.97 -20.32
CA ASN A 19 -15.27 6.18 -21.52
C ASN A 19 -14.45 4.86 -21.62
N LYS A 20 -13.39 4.71 -20.80
CA LYS A 20 -12.47 3.57 -20.79
C LYS A 20 -12.44 2.81 -19.48
N MET A 21 -13.18 3.25 -18.46
CA MET A 21 -13.19 2.65 -17.12
C MET A 21 -14.60 2.55 -16.57
N ILE A 22 -14.95 1.37 -16.06
CA ILE A 22 -16.27 1.09 -15.47
C ILE A 22 -16.10 0.36 -14.14
N ARG A 23 -16.85 0.81 -13.10
CA ARG A 23 -17.03 0.07 -11.86
C ARG A 23 -18.23 -0.86 -11.99
N MET A 24 -18.10 -2.09 -11.55
CA MET A 24 -19.12 -3.13 -11.59
C MET A 24 -19.30 -3.69 -10.19
N GLU A 25 -20.49 -3.55 -9.65
CA GLU A 25 -20.81 -3.92 -8.27
C GLU A 25 -21.99 -4.89 -8.26
N TYR A 26 -21.90 -5.92 -7.42
CA TYR A 26 -23.00 -6.81 -7.11
C TYR A 26 -23.08 -7.05 -5.61
N GLN A 27 -24.27 -6.94 -5.06
CA GLN A 27 -24.53 -7.14 -3.64
C GLN A 27 -25.96 -7.69 -3.45
N SER A 28 -26.07 -8.84 -2.80
CA SER A 28 -27.35 -9.59 -2.69
C SER A 28 -28.46 -8.86 -1.93
N ALA A 29 -28.12 -7.96 -0.99
CA ALA A 29 -29.10 -7.11 -0.30
C ALA A 29 -29.34 -5.76 -0.99
N GLY A 30 -28.68 -5.45 -2.12
CA GLY A 30 -28.83 -4.20 -2.85
C GLY A 30 -28.28 -2.95 -2.13
N GLN A 31 -27.39 -3.16 -1.16
CA GLN A 31 -26.76 -2.07 -0.41
C GLN A 31 -25.33 -1.88 -0.86
N PHE A 32 -25.06 -0.84 -1.64
CA PHE A 32 -23.76 -0.58 -2.22
C PHE A 32 -22.94 0.40 -1.36
N GLU A 33 -21.63 0.14 -1.26
CA GLU A 33 -20.74 0.96 -0.47
C GLU A 33 -20.15 2.11 -1.30
N ASP A 34 -20.36 3.33 -0.86
CA ASP A 34 -19.87 4.54 -1.52
C ASP A 34 -18.62 5.15 -0.87
N ALA A 35 -18.23 4.66 0.32
CA ALA A 35 -17.01 5.12 0.97
C ALA A 35 -15.77 4.80 0.12
N THR A 36 -14.72 5.57 0.30
CA THR A 36 -13.40 5.26 -0.25
C THR A 36 -12.83 4.01 0.41
N THR A 37 -12.00 3.29 -0.33
CA THR A 37 -11.30 2.11 0.17
C THR A 37 -9.82 2.41 0.34
N GLN A 38 -9.06 1.45 0.87
CA GLN A 38 -7.60 1.56 0.90
C GLN A 38 -6.99 1.61 -0.51
N THR A 39 -7.67 1.05 -1.51
CA THR A 39 -7.22 1.04 -2.90
C THR A 39 -7.81 2.19 -3.69
N VAL A 40 -9.11 2.44 -3.56
CA VAL A 40 -9.82 3.42 -4.39
C VAL A 40 -10.24 4.64 -3.57
N VAL A 41 -9.58 5.76 -3.81
CA VAL A 41 -9.77 7.01 -3.04
C VAL A 41 -10.57 8.07 -3.80
N ASN A 42 -10.67 7.96 -5.13
CA ASN A 42 -11.39 8.93 -5.96
C ASN A 42 -12.15 8.23 -7.07
N ARG A 43 -13.42 8.55 -7.23
CA ARG A 43 -14.29 8.04 -8.30
C ARG A 43 -14.93 9.16 -9.13
N ASP A 44 -14.48 10.41 -8.94
CA ASP A 44 -14.97 11.58 -9.68
C ASP A 44 -14.01 11.94 -10.81
N PHE A 45 -14.39 11.55 -12.02
CA PHE A 45 -13.65 11.81 -13.27
C PHE A 45 -14.45 12.70 -14.23
N GLY A 46 -15.52 13.30 -13.74
CA GLY A 46 -16.39 14.15 -14.54
C GLY A 46 -17.53 13.37 -15.20
N LYS A 47 -17.90 13.76 -16.43
CA LYS A 47 -19.03 13.22 -17.15
C LYS A 47 -18.55 12.41 -18.36
N PRO A 48 -18.57 11.05 -18.30
CA PRO A 48 -18.32 10.21 -19.46
C PRO A 48 -19.48 10.29 -20.47
N ASP A 49 -19.19 9.93 -21.71
CA ASP A 49 -20.20 9.75 -22.75
C ASP A 49 -20.49 8.26 -22.92
N PHE A 50 -21.75 7.85 -22.74
CA PHE A 50 -22.17 6.47 -22.85
C PHE A 50 -23.67 6.34 -23.14
N GLN A 51 -24.05 5.20 -23.72
CA GLN A 51 -25.41 4.83 -23.97
C GLN A 51 -25.84 3.64 -23.11
N VAL A 52 -27.11 3.59 -22.74
CA VAL A 52 -27.68 2.50 -21.94
C VAL A 52 -28.91 1.93 -22.69
N THR A 53 -28.92 0.63 -22.86
CA THR A 53 -30.06 -0.14 -23.36
C THR A 53 -30.49 -1.11 -22.26
N ARG A 54 -31.81 -1.21 -22.05
CA ARG A 54 -32.39 -2.09 -21.02
C ARG A 54 -33.40 -3.04 -21.64
N ASP A 55 -33.47 -4.25 -21.08
CA ASP A 55 -34.47 -5.29 -21.39
C ASP A 55 -34.59 -5.61 -22.90
N GLN A 56 -33.45 -5.62 -23.59
CA GLN A 56 -33.37 -5.93 -25.00
C GLN A 56 -32.44 -7.10 -25.29
N GLU A 57 -32.76 -7.93 -26.26
CA GLU A 57 -31.95 -9.05 -26.75
C GLU A 57 -31.56 -10.07 -25.67
N GLY A 58 -32.37 -10.20 -24.60
CA GLY A 58 -32.08 -11.09 -23.45
C GLY A 58 -31.04 -10.55 -22.46
N PHE A 59 -30.74 -9.24 -22.52
CA PHE A 59 -29.92 -8.54 -21.57
C PHE A 59 -30.77 -7.60 -20.73
N ALA A 60 -30.56 -7.65 -19.40
CA ALA A 60 -31.16 -6.70 -18.46
C ALA A 60 -30.56 -5.29 -18.66
N VAL A 61 -29.25 -5.23 -18.94
CA VAL A 61 -28.52 -3.98 -19.18
C VAL A 61 -27.42 -4.19 -20.21
N GLN A 62 -27.30 -3.22 -21.11
CA GLN A 62 -26.14 -3.03 -21.95
C GLN A 62 -25.65 -1.59 -21.76
N ILE A 63 -24.34 -1.40 -21.65
CA ILE A 63 -23.69 -0.09 -21.48
C ILE A 63 -22.60 0.04 -22.53
N GLU A 64 -22.72 1.04 -23.37
CA GLU A 64 -21.83 1.24 -24.50
C GLU A 64 -21.11 2.59 -24.42
N THR A 65 -19.79 2.58 -24.60
CA THR A 65 -18.93 3.75 -24.78
C THR A 65 -18.22 3.64 -26.14
N ASP A 66 -17.33 4.56 -26.44
CA ASP A 66 -16.42 4.45 -27.59
C ASP A 66 -15.35 3.37 -27.42
N SER A 67 -15.09 2.90 -26.18
CA SER A 67 -13.99 2.00 -25.85
C SER A 67 -14.43 0.61 -25.42
N PHE A 68 -15.64 0.43 -24.92
CA PHE A 68 -16.17 -0.88 -24.53
C PHE A 68 -17.67 -0.98 -24.70
N HIS A 69 -18.17 -2.23 -24.72
CA HIS A 69 -19.59 -2.57 -24.62
C HIS A 69 -19.78 -3.65 -23.54
N LEU A 70 -20.39 -3.27 -22.43
CA LEU A 70 -20.76 -4.19 -21.35
C LEU A 70 -22.13 -4.80 -21.61
N TYR A 71 -22.23 -6.11 -21.36
CA TYR A 71 -23.47 -6.87 -21.45
C TYR A 71 -23.74 -7.57 -20.12
N TYR A 72 -24.95 -7.42 -19.61
CA TYR A 72 -25.38 -8.08 -18.38
C TYR A 72 -26.80 -8.62 -18.51
N ARG A 73 -26.98 -9.91 -18.20
CA ARG A 73 -28.26 -10.62 -18.31
C ARG A 73 -29.07 -10.63 -17.03
N GLY A 74 -28.52 -10.15 -15.92
CA GLY A 74 -29.13 -10.21 -14.59
C GLY A 74 -28.63 -11.39 -13.75
N GLY A 75 -28.98 -11.36 -12.45
CA GLY A 75 -28.53 -12.34 -11.47
C GLY A 75 -27.14 -12.08 -10.89
N GLU A 76 -26.65 -12.98 -10.06
CA GLU A 76 -25.29 -12.90 -9.53
C GLU A 76 -24.24 -12.98 -10.64
N PHE A 77 -23.18 -12.18 -10.56
CA PHE A 77 -22.16 -12.14 -11.61
C PHE A 77 -21.49 -13.48 -11.83
N ASN A 78 -21.50 -13.91 -13.08
CA ASN A 78 -20.81 -15.11 -13.56
C ASN A 78 -20.42 -14.97 -15.03
N GLY A 79 -19.59 -15.87 -15.56
CA GLY A 79 -19.09 -15.81 -16.93
C GLY A 79 -20.14 -15.93 -18.03
N ALA A 80 -21.36 -16.41 -17.71
CA ALA A 80 -22.44 -16.53 -18.69
C ALA A 80 -23.31 -15.27 -18.75
N ASN A 81 -23.35 -14.44 -17.70
CA ASN A 81 -24.25 -13.31 -17.60
C ASN A 81 -23.60 -11.93 -17.60
N LEU A 82 -22.29 -11.83 -17.32
CA LEU A 82 -21.55 -10.56 -17.35
C LEU A 82 -20.32 -10.68 -18.23
N PHE A 83 -20.25 -9.89 -19.28
CA PHE A 83 -19.08 -9.83 -20.16
C PHE A 83 -18.94 -8.45 -20.81
N ILE A 84 -17.72 -8.15 -21.28
CA ILE A 84 -17.36 -6.88 -21.88
C ILE A 84 -16.63 -7.14 -23.19
N ASP A 85 -17.11 -6.54 -24.27
CA ASP A 85 -16.37 -6.41 -25.53
C ASP A 85 -15.58 -5.11 -25.51
N THR A 86 -14.27 -5.19 -25.71
CA THR A 86 -13.45 -4.01 -25.91
C THR A 86 -13.49 -3.59 -27.37
N LYS A 87 -13.78 -2.33 -27.64
CA LYS A 87 -13.84 -1.76 -29.02
C LYS A 87 -12.48 -1.38 -29.58
N TYR A 88 -11.48 -1.91 -29.05
CA TYR A 88 -10.13 -1.65 -29.37
C TYR A 88 -9.69 -2.50 -30.56
N ASN A 89 -9.24 -1.85 -31.61
CA ASN A 89 -9.10 -2.41 -32.92
C ASN A 89 -7.97 -3.45 -33.02
N PHE A 90 -8.32 -4.71 -33.01
CA PHE A 90 -7.47 -5.82 -33.45
C PHE A 90 -8.02 -6.41 -34.74
N GLN A 91 -7.88 -5.71 -35.81
CA GLN A 91 -8.03 -6.13 -37.21
C GLN A 91 -9.21 -7.03 -37.60
N THR A 92 -9.71 -7.95 -36.75
CA THR A 92 -10.77 -8.89 -37.14
C THR A 92 -11.80 -9.24 -36.07
N HIS A 93 -11.53 -9.04 -34.80
CA HIS A 93 -12.49 -9.23 -33.70
C HIS A 93 -12.11 -8.44 -32.48
N TYR A 94 -13.12 -8.09 -31.68
CA TYR A 94 -12.93 -7.42 -30.38
C TYR A 94 -12.63 -8.47 -29.33
N PRO A 95 -11.59 -8.30 -28.50
CA PRO A 95 -11.40 -9.14 -27.32
C PRO A 95 -12.61 -9.06 -26.40
N ARG A 96 -13.08 -10.22 -25.97
CA ARG A 96 -14.18 -10.33 -25.01
C ARG A 96 -13.64 -10.87 -23.69
N TRP A 97 -13.96 -10.17 -22.61
CA TRP A 97 -13.74 -10.65 -21.25
C TRP A 97 -15.07 -11.12 -20.68
N HIS A 98 -15.09 -12.28 -20.06
CA HIS A 98 -16.19 -12.77 -19.23
C HIS A 98 -15.82 -12.64 -17.75
N TYR A 99 -16.81 -12.42 -16.89
CA TYR A 99 -16.58 -12.40 -15.45
C TYR A 99 -15.89 -13.69 -15.00
N GLY A 100 -14.76 -13.53 -14.29
CA GLY A 100 -13.93 -14.63 -13.82
C GLY A 100 -12.85 -15.10 -14.80
N ASP A 101 -12.79 -14.56 -16.02
CA ASP A 101 -11.71 -14.89 -16.95
C ASP A 101 -10.36 -14.40 -16.41
N PRO A 102 -9.32 -15.25 -16.42
CA PRO A 102 -7.98 -14.84 -16.06
C PRO A 102 -7.35 -13.94 -17.14
N ASP A 103 -6.66 -12.89 -16.74
CA ASP A 103 -5.86 -12.07 -17.66
C ASP A 103 -4.49 -12.73 -17.91
N VAL A 104 -4.46 -13.72 -18.80
CA VAL A 104 -3.26 -14.48 -19.14
C VAL A 104 -2.19 -13.67 -19.91
N LYS A 105 -2.58 -12.49 -20.41
CA LYS A 105 -1.68 -11.59 -21.15
C LYS A 105 -1.40 -10.29 -20.39
N ASN A 106 -1.67 -10.29 -19.09
CA ASN A 106 -1.32 -9.20 -18.21
C ASN A 106 0.18 -8.88 -18.29
N LEU A 107 0.52 -7.61 -18.32
CA LEU A 107 1.92 -7.16 -18.33
C LEU A 107 2.58 -7.26 -16.95
N LEU A 108 1.80 -7.68 -15.97
CA LEU A 108 2.18 -7.84 -14.58
C LEU A 108 2.54 -6.52 -13.89
N GLY A 109 2.63 -6.57 -12.60
CA GLY A 109 3.01 -5.45 -11.74
C GLY A 109 4.36 -5.70 -11.09
N THR A 110 4.35 -5.84 -9.78
CA THR A 110 5.55 -6.06 -8.97
C THR A 110 5.32 -7.21 -7.98
N ALA A 111 6.39 -7.75 -7.44
CA ALA A 111 6.31 -8.63 -6.29
C ALA A 111 6.21 -7.80 -4.99
N ARG A 112 5.46 -8.30 -4.03
CA ARG A 112 5.33 -7.66 -2.72
C ARG A 112 6.65 -7.59 -1.97
N THR A 113 7.48 -8.63 -2.10
CA THR A 113 8.78 -8.73 -1.47
C THR A 113 9.71 -9.58 -2.33
N LEU A 114 11.00 -9.31 -2.22
CA LEU A 114 12.06 -10.16 -2.79
C LEU A 114 12.84 -10.91 -1.70
N ASP A 115 12.35 -10.89 -0.46
CA ASP A 115 12.99 -11.58 0.66
C ASP A 115 13.06 -13.08 0.39
N GLY A 116 14.25 -13.65 0.50
CA GLY A 116 14.52 -15.06 0.22
C GLY A 116 14.42 -15.45 -1.25
N ALA A 117 14.29 -14.51 -2.17
CA ALA A 117 14.26 -14.79 -3.61
C ALA A 117 15.65 -15.25 -4.11
N ASP A 118 15.67 -16.40 -4.79
CA ASP A 118 16.85 -16.93 -5.48
C ASP A 118 16.45 -17.27 -6.93
N GLY A 119 16.56 -16.28 -7.81
CA GLY A 119 16.12 -16.36 -9.19
C GLY A 119 14.77 -15.68 -9.45
N ALA A 120 13.98 -16.22 -10.39
CA ALA A 120 12.72 -15.64 -10.82
C ALA A 120 11.65 -15.71 -9.72
N VAL A 121 10.87 -14.63 -9.57
CA VAL A 121 9.71 -14.56 -8.67
C VAL A 121 8.44 -14.31 -9.47
N SER A 122 7.31 -14.80 -8.98
CA SER A 122 6.00 -14.46 -9.53
C SER A 122 5.69 -13.00 -9.28
N LEU A 123 5.20 -12.32 -10.30
CA LEU A 123 4.72 -10.94 -10.20
C LEU A 123 3.19 -10.93 -10.13
N ASP A 124 2.63 -10.01 -9.35
CA ASP A 124 1.20 -9.79 -9.28
C ASP A 124 0.68 -9.16 -10.58
N SER A 125 -0.62 -9.34 -10.86
CA SER A 125 -1.27 -8.69 -11.99
C SER A 125 -1.27 -7.17 -11.84
N GLY A 126 -0.95 -6.48 -12.93
CA GLY A 126 -1.04 -5.03 -13.05
C GLY A 126 -2.31 -4.60 -13.78
N ILE A 127 -2.46 -3.30 -14.00
CA ILE A 127 -3.65 -2.71 -14.67
C ILE A 127 -3.50 -2.62 -16.19
N MET A 128 -2.51 -3.27 -16.76
CA MET A 128 -2.19 -3.27 -18.20
C MET A 128 -2.10 -4.68 -18.73
N SER A 129 -2.72 -4.91 -19.88
CA SER A 129 -2.74 -6.20 -20.56
C SER A 129 -2.49 -6.04 -22.05
N LYS A 130 -1.88 -7.07 -22.69
CA LYS A 130 -1.76 -7.12 -24.16
C LYS A 130 -3.10 -7.27 -24.85
N ASP A 131 -4.13 -7.76 -24.15
CA ASP A 131 -5.51 -7.81 -24.66
C ASP A 131 -6.26 -6.48 -24.52
N GLY A 132 -5.60 -5.46 -23.96
CA GLY A 132 -6.14 -4.10 -23.86
C GLY A 132 -7.25 -3.92 -22.82
N PHE A 133 -7.50 -4.96 -22.01
CA PHE A 133 -8.49 -4.95 -20.95
C PHE A 133 -7.94 -5.67 -19.72
N THR A 134 -8.26 -5.16 -18.53
CA THR A 134 -7.94 -5.82 -17.26
C THR A 134 -8.92 -5.41 -16.16
N ILE A 135 -8.91 -6.15 -15.05
CA ILE A 135 -9.76 -5.90 -13.87
C ILE A 135 -8.87 -5.55 -12.67
N LEU A 136 -9.28 -4.51 -11.95
CA LEU A 136 -8.88 -4.27 -10.58
C LEU A 136 -10.01 -4.74 -9.66
N ASP A 137 -9.75 -5.72 -8.81
CA ASP A 137 -10.69 -6.24 -7.81
C ASP A 137 -10.49 -5.50 -6.48
N ASP A 138 -11.48 -4.71 -6.09
CA ASP A 138 -11.51 -3.93 -4.85
C ASP A 138 -12.43 -4.56 -3.77
N SER A 139 -13.03 -5.74 -4.06
CA SER A 139 -14.04 -6.37 -3.22
C SER A 139 -13.58 -6.61 -1.78
N ASN A 140 -12.30 -6.92 -1.59
CA ASN A 140 -11.71 -7.22 -0.29
C ASN A 140 -10.99 -6.03 0.37
N SER A 141 -10.95 -4.88 -0.28
CA SER A 141 -10.30 -3.68 0.28
C SER A 141 -11.11 -3.12 1.46
N MET A 142 -10.42 -2.78 2.53
CA MET A 142 -11.04 -2.15 3.71
C MET A 142 -11.47 -0.72 3.38
N LEU A 143 -12.54 -0.27 4.03
CA LEU A 143 -13.10 1.05 3.84
C LEU A 143 -12.35 2.10 4.67
N GLN A 144 -12.18 3.29 4.10
CA GLN A 144 -11.67 4.45 4.82
C GLN A 144 -12.82 5.15 5.55
N ALA A 145 -12.67 5.38 6.85
CA ALA A 145 -13.62 6.09 7.69
C ALA A 145 -12.91 7.24 8.41
N GLY A 146 -12.71 8.35 7.74
CA GLY A 146 -11.88 9.46 8.23
C GLY A 146 -10.42 9.02 8.40
N THR A 147 -9.92 9.05 9.64
CA THR A 147 -8.55 8.59 9.98
C THR A 147 -8.46 7.11 10.35
N SER A 148 -9.56 6.37 10.21
CA SER A 148 -9.64 4.94 10.55
C SER A 148 -9.95 4.13 9.31
N ILE A 149 -9.65 2.84 9.37
CA ILE A 149 -10.10 1.85 8.40
C ILE A 149 -11.07 0.89 9.09
N ARG A 150 -12.03 0.35 8.35
CA ARG A 150 -12.99 -0.65 8.82
C ARG A 150 -13.24 -1.71 7.75
N ASN A 151 -13.66 -2.87 8.16
CA ASN A 151 -14.10 -3.90 7.22
C ASN A 151 -15.36 -3.46 6.47
N ARG A 152 -15.59 -4.03 5.30
CA ARG A 152 -16.89 -3.93 4.64
C ARG A 152 -17.97 -4.56 5.54
N PRO A 153 -19.15 -3.94 5.66
CA PRO A 153 -20.21 -4.48 6.54
C PRO A 153 -20.86 -5.74 5.97
N VAL A 154 -20.79 -5.93 4.67
CA VAL A 154 -21.34 -7.06 3.91
C VAL A 154 -20.38 -7.44 2.78
N GLU A 155 -20.46 -8.69 2.35
CA GLU A 155 -19.74 -9.15 1.16
C GLU A 155 -20.32 -8.47 -0.08
N GLU A 156 -19.46 -7.94 -0.91
CA GLU A 156 -19.80 -7.20 -2.12
C GLU A 156 -18.75 -7.51 -3.20
N ILE A 157 -19.20 -7.70 -4.43
CA ILE A 157 -18.32 -7.70 -5.59
C ILE A 157 -18.13 -6.25 -6.01
N ASP A 158 -16.91 -5.78 -6.11
CA ASP A 158 -16.54 -4.39 -6.45
C ASP A 158 -15.33 -4.39 -7.39
N LEU A 159 -15.60 -4.37 -8.68
CA LEU A 159 -14.59 -4.51 -9.72
C LEU A 159 -14.47 -3.24 -10.55
N TYR A 160 -13.26 -2.93 -10.98
CA TYR A 160 -12.99 -1.85 -11.94
C TYR A 160 -12.42 -2.44 -13.22
N GLY A 161 -13.17 -2.32 -14.33
CA GLY A 161 -12.73 -2.72 -15.66
C GLY A 161 -11.99 -1.57 -16.37
N PHE A 162 -10.79 -1.84 -16.86
CA PHE A 162 -9.92 -0.92 -17.60
C PHE A 162 -9.84 -1.31 -19.07
N ALA A 163 -10.57 -0.61 -19.93
CA ALA A 163 -10.63 -0.84 -21.38
C ALA A 163 -9.79 0.21 -22.14
N TYR A 164 -8.51 0.29 -21.83
CA TYR A 164 -7.60 1.32 -22.37
C TYR A 164 -6.88 0.89 -23.65
N GLY A 165 -7.09 -0.35 -24.08
CA GLY A 165 -6.32 -0.86 -25.19
C GLY A 165 -4.81 -0.85 -24.87
N HIS A 166 -4.01 -0.35 -25.82
CA HIS A 166 -2.57 -0.17 -25.60
C HIS A 166 -2.18 1.26 -25.20
N ASP A 167 -3.14 2.10 -24.83
CA ASP A 167 -2.87 3.41 -24.24
C ASP A 167 -2.49 3.24 -22.75
N TYR A 168 -1.39 2.53 -22.50
CA TYR A 168 -0.91 2.19 -21.16
C TYR A 168 -0.58 3.42 -20.31
N ARG A 169 -0.16 4.52 -20.93
CA ARG A 169 0.13 5.76 -20.18
C ARG A 169 -1.16 6.38 -19.62
N LYS A 170 -2.23 6.38 -20.41
CA LYS A 170 -3.52 6.89 -19.95
C LYS A 170 -4.13 5.96 -18.90
N ALA A 171 -4.02 4.63 -19.09
CA ALA A 171 -4.44 3.65 -18.09
C ALA A 171 -3.75 3.90 -16.74
N LEU A 172 -2.43 4.05 -16.74
CA LEU A 172 -1.66 4.30 -15.52
C LEU A 172 -2.00 5.65 -14.89
N TYR A 173 -2.17 6.70 -15.69
CA TYR A 173 -2.56 8.02 -15.20
C TYR A 173 -3.94 7.98 -14.51
N ASP A 174 -4.95 7.35 -15.14
CA ASP A 174 -6.29 7.25 -14.58
C ASP A 174 -6.32 6.31 -13.37
N TYR A 175 -5.50 5.26 -13.37
CA TYR A 175 -5.30 4.42 -12.20
C TYR A 175 -4.80 5.25 -11.01
N TYR A 176 -3.79 6.09 -11.19
CA TYR A 176 -3.32 6.95 -10.10
C TYR A 176 -4.32 8.03 -9.69
N GLN A 177 -5.16 8.50 -10.59
CA GLN A 177 -6.27 9.35 -10.20
C GLN A 177 -7.31 8.61 -9.36
N LEU A 178 -7.58 7.33 -9.68
CA LEU A 178 -8.50 6.46 -8.94
C LEU A 178 -7.95 6.10 -7.55
N THR A 179 -6.68 5.72 -7.48
CA THR A 179 -6.04 5.13 -6.28
C THR A 179 -5.22 6.13 -5.46
N GLY A 180 -5.03 7.34 -5.95
CA GLY A 180 -4.11 8.32 -5.40
C GLY A 180 -2.72 8.24 -6.02
N PHE A 181 -2.11 9.40 -6.22
CA PHE A 181 -0.74 9.44 -6.73
C PHE A 181 0.24 9.03 -5.63
N PRO A 182 1.28 8.24 -5.96
CA PRO A 182 2.33 7.96 -5.00
C PRO A 182 3.04 9.27 -4.61
N PRO A 183 3.42 9.45 -3.34
CA PRO A 183 4.17 10.62 -2.92
C PRO A 183 5.52 10.66 -3.65
N MET A 184 5.96 11.87 -3.99
CA MET A 184 7.30 12.04 -4.54
C MET A 184 8.32 11.77 -3.43
N VAL A 185 9.11 10.72 -3.59
CA VAL A 185 10.16 10.40 -2.63
C VAL A 185 11.30 11.43 -2.71
N PRO A 186 11.97 11.76 -1.59
CA PRO A 186 13.16 12.60 -1.60
C PRO A 186 14.26 12.00 -2.49
N ARG A 187 15.04 12.85 -3.15
CA ARG A 187 16.07 12.38 -4.09
C ARG A 187 17.11 11.47 -3.43
N PHE A 188 17.46 11.73 -2.17
CA PHE A 188 18.42 10.90 -1.45
C PHE A 188 17.95 9.45 -1.26
N ALA A 189 16.64 9.22 -1.16
CA ALA A 189 16.07 7.88 -1.02
C ALA A 189 16.33 6.99 -2.25
N LEU A 190 16.60 7.58 -3.40
CA LEU A 190 17.01 6.87 -4.63
C LEU A 190 18.53 6.69 -4.73
N GLY A 191 19.29 7.15 -3.73
CA GLY A 191 20.73 7.02 -3.67
C GLY A 191 21.18 5.68 -3.11
N ASN A 192 22.48 5.58 -2.85
CA ASN A 192 23.08 4.36 -2.31
C ASN A 192 22.93 4.32 -0.78
N TRP A 193 22.36 3.23 -0.28
CA TRP A 193 22.15 2.97 1.13
C TRP A 193 23.20 1.97 1.62
N TRP A 194 23.90 2.28 2.73
CA TRP A 194 24.74 1.33 3.41
C TRP A 194 24.05 0.78 4.65
N SER A 195 23.78 -0.51 4.64
CA SER A 195 23.27 -1.25 5.81
C SER A 195 24.06 -2.54 6.01
N ARG A 196 24.41 -2.84 7.24
CA ARG A 196 25.03 -4.11 7.63
C ARG A 196 24.69 -4.44 9.07
N PHE A 197 24.18 -5.66 9.28
CA PHE A 197 24.09 -6.24 10.62
C PHE A 197 25.52 -6.54 11.15
N TYR A 198 26.05 -5.62 11.94
CA TYR A 198 27.38 -5.69 12.51
C TYR A 198 27.45 -4.77 13.75
N PRO A 199 28.09 -5.19 14.86
CA PRO A 199 28.17 -4.40 16.09
C PRO A 199 29.18 -3.25 15.94
N TYR A 200 28.88 -2.29 15.09
CA TYR A 200 29.70 -1.07 14.99
C TYR A 200 29.73 -0.30 16.30
N THR A 201 30.87 0.31 16.58
CA THR A 201 30.95 1.43 17.51
C THR A 201 30.80 2.73 16.77
N GLN A 202 30.46 3.82 17.46
CA GLN A 202 30.40 5.16 16.88
C GLN A 202 31.69 5.49 16.09
N GLU A 203 32.88 5.20 16.65
CA GLU A 203 34.14 5.42 15.98
C GLU A 203 34.32 4.57 14.73
N SER A 204 34.08 3.26 14.82
CA SER A 204 34.25 2.35 13.69
C SER A 204 33.27 2.63 12.55
N TYR A 205 32.06 3.10 12.87
CA TYR A 205 31.06 3.47 11.85
C TYR A 205 31.47 4.75 11.12
N LEU A 206 31.92 5.78 11.84
CA LEU A 206 32.45 7.01 11.23
C LEU A 206 33.68 6.73 10.37
N ALA A 207 34.61 5.89 10.85
CA ALA A 207 35.77 5.49 10.06
C ALA A 207 35.41 4.74 8.78
N LEU A 208 34.34 3.93 8.81
CA LEU A 208 33.80 3.27 7.61
C LEU A 208 33.22 4.28 6.61
N MET A 209 32.45 5.26 7.06
CA MET A 209 31.89 6.30 6.18
C MET A 209 33.00 7.14 5.55
N ASP A 210 34.04 7.49 6.29
CA ASP A 210 35.24 8.16 5.79
C ASP A 210 35.98 7.32 4.73
N ARG A 211 36.05 6.00 4.93
CA ARG A 211 36.66 5.09 3.97
C ARG A 211 35.87 5.06 2.63
N PHE A 212 34.54 5.02 2.67
CA PHE A 212 33.72 5.13 1.48
C PHE A 212 33.96 6.46 0.75
N GLN A 213 33.98 7.56 1.48
CA GLN A 213 34.21 8.88 0.91
C GLN A 213 35.61 8.97 0.23
N LYS A 214 36.67 8.49 0.89
CA LYS A 214 38.04 8.43 0.36
C LYS A 214 38.15 7.54 -0.88
N ALA A 215 37.36 6.48 -0.95
CA ALA A 215 37.29 5.59 -2.09
C ALA A 215 36.39 6.10 -3.24
N GLY A 216 35.80 7.30 -3.11
CA GLY A 216 34.90 7.86 -4.11
C GLY A 216 33.56 7.13 -4.22
N ILE A 217 33.17 6.35 -3.20
CA ILE A 217 31.90 5.62 -3.17
C ILE A 217 30.84 6.50 -2.49
N PRO A 218 29.86 7.03 -3.25
CA PRO A 218 28.83 7.88 -2.68
C PRO A 218 27.86 7.04 -1.84
N ILE A 219 27.64 7.42 -0.59
CA ILE A 219 26.61 6.89 0.30
C ILE A 219 25.64 8.03 0.58
N ALA A 220 24.40 7.85 0.19
CA ALA A 220 23.32 8.82 0.43
C ALA A 220 22.68 8.59 1.81
N VAL A 221 22.50 7.33 2.21
CA VAL A 221 21.87 6.96 3.48
C VAL A 221 22.75 6.02 4.26
N ALA A 222 23.08 6.42 5.49
CA ALA A 222 23.82 5.64 6.46
C ALA A 222 22.83 4.93 7.41
N VAL A 223 22.67 3.63 7.27
CA VAL A 223 21.76 2.83 8.12
C VAL A 223 22.50 2.34 9.36
N LEU A 224 21.99 2.66 10.53
CA LEU A 224 22.40 2.05 11.78
C LEU A 224 21.50 0.84 12.06
N ASP A 225 22.08 -0.36 11.91
CA ASP A 225 21.36 -1.60 12.14
C ASP A 225 21.28 -1.91 13.64
N MET A 226 20.56 -2.91 13.98
CA MET A 226 20.04 -3.38 15.25
C MET A 226 20.86 -3.01 16.52
N ASN A 227 22.20 -3.01 16.47
CA ASN A 227 23.02 -2.69 17.62
C ASN A 227 23.07 -1.20 18.01
N TRP A 228 22.37 -0.32 17.25
CA TRP A 228 22.19 1.07 17.66
C TRP A 228 21.42 1.18 18.98
N HIS A 229 20.50 0.24 19.24
CA HIS A 229 19.77 0.12 20.50
C HIS A 229 20.35 -0.98 21.38
N VAL A 230 19.92 -0.99 22.64
CA VAL A 230 20.33 -2.01 23.61
C VAL A 230 19.75 -3.37 23.20
N THR A 231 20.63 -4.34 22.93
CA THR A 231 20.24 -5.72 22.56
C THR A 231 20.46 -6.72 23.71
N ASP A 232 21.31 -6.40 24.66
CA ASP A 232 21.56 -7.21 25.86
C ASP A 232 20.53 -6.85 26.94
N ILE A 233 19.38 -7.50 26.90
CA ILE A 233 18.25 -7.30 27.82
C ILE A 233 17.94 -8.58 28.60
N PRO A 234 17.28 -8.49 29.78
CA PRO A 234 16.81 -9.68 30.46
C PRO A 234 15.95 -10.57 29.60
N THR A 235 16.24 -11.85 29.48
CA THR A 235 15.59 -12.84 28.61
C THR A 235 14.07 -12.92 28.81
N LYS A 236 13.59 -12.63 30.02
CA LYS A 236 12.15 -12.53 30.33
C LYS A 236 11.42 -11.43 29.55
N TYR A 237 12.15 -10.45 28.99
CA TYR A 237 11.60 -9.35 28.20
C TYR A 237 11.73 -9.59 26.69
N GLY A 238 12.44 -10.62 26.26
CA GLY A 238 12.61 -10.99 24.86
C GLY A 238 14.07 -11.22 24.48
N SER A 239 14.32 -11.28 23.17
CA SER A 239 15.64 -11.58 22.59
C SER A 239 16.54 -10.34 22.40
N GLY A 240 16.03 -9.13 22.65
CA GLY A 240 16.73 -7.90 22.29
C GLY A 240 16.67 -7.55 20.79
N TRP A 241 15.84 -8.26 20.01
CA TRP A 241 15.63 -7.95 18.59
C TRP A 241 14.88 -6.63 18.39
N THR A 242 13.84 -6.40 19.18
CA THR A 242 13.13 -5.12 19.26
C THR A 242 13.79 -4.23 20.31
N GLY A 243 14.05 -2.97 19.98
CA GLY A 243 14.55 -1.98 20.92
C GLY A 243 14.50 -0.56 20.38
N TYR A 244 14.48 0.40 21.31
CA TYR A 244 14.34 1.84 21.01
C TYR A 244 15.28 2.71 21.84
N THR A 245 16.01 2.12 22.76
CA THR A 245 16.93 2.81 23.66
C THR A 245 18.34 2.78 23.11
N TRP A 246 18.94 3.94 22.87
CA TRP A 246 20.31 4.03 22.37
C TRP A 246 21.29 3.20 23.20
N ASN A 247 22.10 2.40 22.54
CA ASN A 247 23.17 1.64 23.14
C ASN A 247 24.39 2.55 23.40
N LYS A 248 24.38 3.23 24.54
CA LYS A 248 25.45 4.17 24.91
C LYS A 248 26.83 3.52 25.09
N LYS A 249 26.92 2.18 25.15
CA LYS A 249 28.23 1.47 25.14
C LYS A 249 28.87 1.51 23.75
N LEU A 250 28.07 1.39 22.69
CA LEU A 250 28.55 1.41 21.32
C LEU A 250 28.48 2.83 20.72
N PHE A 251 27.46 3.58 21.07
CA PHE A 251 27.17 4.93 20.59
C PHE A 251 27.03 5.88 21.79
N PRO A 252 28.18 6.30 22.41
CA PRO A 252 28.12 7.13 23.61
C PRO A 252 27.49 8.52 23.38
N GLU A 253 27.67 9.09 22.19
CA GLU A 253 27.22 10.43 21.83
C GLU A 253 26.38 10.38 20.52
N PRO A 254 25.15 9.81 20.54
CA PRO A 254 24.35 9.63 19.31
C PRO A 254 24.12 10.94 18.56
N GLU A 255 23.79 12.02 19.29
CA GLU A 255 23.52 13.34 18.70
C GLU A 255 24.74 13.86 17.91
N LYS A 256 25.94 13.64 18.43
CA LYS A 256 27.19 14.02 17.76
C LYS A 256 27.46 13.14 16.53
N LEU A 257 27.17 11.82 16.64
CA LEU A 257 27.26 10.90 15.51
C LEU A 257 26.37 11.38 14.37
N LEU A 258 25.08 11.61 14.64
CA LEU A 258 24.10 12.05 13.68
C LEU A 258 24.52 13.38 13.05
N ALA A 259 24.88 14.37 13.85
CA ALA A 259 25.37 15.66 13.36
C ALA A 259 26.58 15.52 12.45
N THR A 260 27.52 14.59 12.77
CA THR A 260 28.71 14.35 11.94
C THR A 260 28.33 13.74 10.59
N LEU A 261 27.41 12.77 10.56
CA LEU A 261 26.95 12.15 9.33
C LEU A 261 26.17 13.14 8.46
N HIS A 262 25.30 13.97 9.04
CA HIS A 262 24.61 15.06 8.35
C HIS A 262 25.59 16.09 7.76
N ALA A 263 26.62 16.48 8.52
CA ALA A 263 27.66 17.39 8.02
C ALA A 263 28.43 16.81 6.81
N GLN A 264 28.50 15.49 6.69
CA GLN A 264 29.04 14.79 5.52
C GLN A 264 28.02 14.66 4.36
N GLY A 265 26.83 15.25 4.48
CA GLY A 265 25.77 15.20 3.46
C GLY A 265 25.07 13.85 3.39
N LYS A 266 25.11 13.03 4.45
CA LYS A 266 24.41 11.74 4.53
C LYS A 266 23.13 11.89 5.33
N HIS A 267 22.08 11.20 4.89
CA HIS A 267 20.91 10.95 5.71
C HIS A 267 21.13 9.72 6.59
N VAL A 268 20.43 9.65 7.70
CA VAL A 268 20.61 8.55 8.67
C VAL A 268 19.27 7.92 8.99
N THR A 269 19.21 6.60 8.96
CA THR A 269 18.04 5.85 9.41
C THR A 269 18.43 4.77 10.42
N LEU A 270 17.53 4.54 11.37
CA LEU A 270 17.66 3.50 12.38
C LEU A 270 16.82 2.29 11.98
N ASN A 271 17.42 1.11 11.94
CA ASN A 271 16.65 -0.11 11.67
C ASN A 271 15.85 -0.47 12.93
N VAL A 272 14.51 -0.44 12.83
CA VAL A 272 13.58 -0.70 13.93
C VAL A 272 12.79 -1.97 13.66
N HIS A 273 12.70 -2.84 14.65
CA HIS A 273 11.96 -4.11 14.59
C HIS A 273 10.82 -4.06 15.64
N PRO A 274 9.66 -3.49 15.38
CA PRO A 274 8.67 -3.13 16.40
C PRO A 274 7.84 -4.31 16.92
N ALA A 275 7.97 -5.50 16.34
CA ALA A 275 7.07 -6.64 16.57
C ALA A 275 6.88 -7.04 18.04
N ALA A 276 7.90 -6.86 18.89
CA ALA A 276 7.80 -7.20 20.30
C ALA A 276 7.15 -6.11 21.18
N GLY A 277 6.74 -4.98 20.58
CA GLY A 277 6.17 -3.84 21.32
C GLY A 277 7.20 -3.11 22.18
N ILE A 278 6.76 -2.48 23.27
CA ILE A 278 7.63 -1.71 24.16
C ILE A 278 7.88 -2.50 25.43
N ARG A 279 9.13 -2.85 25.68
CA ARG A 279 9.55 -3.69 26.79
C ARG A 279 9.93 -2.85 28.03
N PRO A 280 9.83 -3.43 29.27
CA PRO A 280 10.19 -2.73 30.48
C PRO A 280 11.66 -2.29 30.59
N SER A 281 12.52 -2.79 29.72
CA SER A 281 13.92 -2.38 29.59
C SER A 281 14.13 -1.07 28.82
N GLU A 282 13.11 -0.61 28.08
CA GLU A 282 13.18 0.62 27.29
C GLU A 282 13.01 1.87 28.15
N VAL A 283 13.75 2.94 27.84
CA VAL A 283 13.61 4.20 28.56
C VAL A 283 12.23 4.83 28.37
N GLN A 284 11.55 4.56 27.24
CA GLN A 284 10.22 5.05 26.90
C GLN A 284 9.11 4.25 27.59
N TYR A 285 9.40 3.07 28.11
CA TYR A 285 8.40 2.14 28.65
C TYR A 285 7.46 2.75 29.69
N PRO A 286 7.93 3.49 30.72
CA PRO A 286 7.04 3.99 31.74
C PRO A 286 5.93 4.90 31.20
N GLU A 287 6.26 5.78 30.26
CA GLU A 287 5.30 6.73 29.68
C GLU A 287 4.34 6.02 28.71
N VAL A 288 4.86 5.11 27.88
CA VAL A 288 4.04 4.34 26.94
C VAL A 288 3.08 3.42 27.69
N ALA A 289 3.56 2.68 28.72
CA ALA A 289 2.73 1.82 29.54
C ALA A 289 1.57 2.61 30.18
N LYS A 290 1.87 3.76 30.78
CA LYS A 290 0.86 4.66 31.37
C LYS A 290 -0.16 5.13 30.32
N ALA A 291 0.31 5.51 29.12
CA ALA A 291 -0.57 6.00 28.05
C ALA A 291 -1.57 4.94 27.57
N VAL A 292 -1.18 3.64 27.59
CA VAL A 292 -2.08 2.53 27.20
C VAL A 292 -2.88 1.96 28.38
N GLY A 293 -2.70 2.50 29.61
CA GLY A 293 -3.41 2.07 30.80
C GLY A 293 -2.78 0.92 31.56
N ILE A 294 -1.49 0.63 31.35
CA ILE A 294 -0.71 -0.35 32.09
C ILE A 294 0.04 0.38 33.21
N ASP A 295 -0.01 -0.15 34.44
CA ASP A 295 0.84 0.34 35.53
C ASP A 295 2.31 0.02 35.24
N PRO A 296 3.20 1.01 35.11
CA PRO A 296 4.62 0.76 34.85
C PRO A 296 5.31 -0.10 35.93
N ALA A 297 4.83 -0.05 37.18
CA ALA A 297 5.37 -0.86 38.26
C ALA A 297 5.12 -2.37 38.07
N SER A 298 4.09 -2.74 37.34
CA SER A 298 3.79 -4.13 36.98
C SER A 298 4.83 -4.79 36.09
N LYS A 299 5.60 -3.97 35.35
CA LYS A 299 6.53 -4.42 34.32
C LYS A 299 5.91 -5.32 33.24
N GLN A 300 4.61 -5.18 33.04
CA GLN A 300 3.91 -5.87 31.93
C GLN A 300 4.33 -5.20 30.60
N PRO A 301 4.82 -5.97 29.61
CA PRO A 301 5.17 -5.43 28.31
C PRO A 301 3.96 -4.79 27.61
N VAL A 302 4.17 -3.68 26.91
CA VAL A 302 3.19 -3.12 26.00
C VAL A 302 3.30 -3.84 24.67
N LEU A 303 2.24 -4.54 24.26
CA LEU A 303 2.23 -5.29 23.00
C LEU A 303 2.11 -4.35 21.80
N PHE A 304 2.69 -4.76 20.67
CA PHE A 304 2.50 -4.07 19.40
C PHE A 304 1.10 -4.39 18.86
N ASP A 305 0.20 -3.42 18.92
CA ASP A 305 -1.20 -3.60 18.53
C ASP A 305 -1.71 -2.37 17.76
N LEU A 306 -1.73 -2.46 16.43
CA LEU A 306 -2.20 -1.39 15.54
C LEU A 306 -3.72 -1.17 15.61
N ASN A 307 -4.50 -2.11 16.18
CA ASN A 307 -5.94 -1.92 16.40
C ASN A 307 -6.22 -1.08 17.66
N ASN A 308 -5.23 -0.96 18.54
CA ASN A 308 -5.35 -0.17 19.75
C ASN A 308 -4.91 1.28 19.50
N ARG A 309 -5.89 2.19 19.35
CA ARG A 309 -5.61 3.61 19.12
C ARG A 309 -4.70 4.27 20.17
N LYS A 310 -4.83 3.88 21.44
CA LYS A 310 -3.95 4.41 22.49
C LYS A 310 -2.51 3.98 22.28
N PHE A 311 -2.31 2.71 21.87
CA PHE A 311 -0.97 2.22 21.51
C PHE A 311 -0.41 2.99 20.32
N VAL A 312 -1.16 3.11 19.23
CA VAL A 312 -0.70 3.82 18.02
C VAL A 312 -0.29 5.25 18.34
N GLN A 313 -1.11 6.00 19.09
CA GLN A 313 -0.78 7.36 19.51
C GLN A 313 0.46 7.41 20.40
N ALA A 314 0.56 6.51 21.39
CA ALA A 314 1.70 6.46 22.30
C ALA A 314 2.99 6.07 21.55
N TYR A 315 2.91 5.10 20.65
CA TYR A 315 4.06 4.65 19.83
C TYR A 315 4.62 5.79 18.98
N PHE A 316 3.77 6.48 18.24
CA PHE A 316 4.25 7.61 17.42
C PHE A 316 4.74 8.78 18.25
N ASN A 317 4.00 9.20 19.27
CA ASN A 317 4.34 10.41 20.02
C ASN A 317 5.49 10.24 21.00
N LEU A 318 5.66 9.06 21.60
CA LEU A 318 6.61 8.83 22.68
C LEU A 318 7.82 7.98 22.26
N VAL A 319 7.75 7.29 21.13
CA VAL A 319 8.82 6.41 20.66
C VAL A 319 9.33 6.83 19.28
N HIS A 320 8.48 6.78 18.25
CA HIS A 320 8.89 6.95 16.86
C HIS A 320 9.31 8.39 16.54
N HIS A 321 8.41 9.37 16.70
CA HIS A 321 8.71 10.77 16.37
C HIS A 321 9.88 11.38 17.17
N PRO A 322 10.12 11.03 18.47
CA PRO A 322 11.32 11.48 19.14
C PRO A 322 12.62 10.97 18.52
N LEU A 323 12.62 9.73 17.97
CA LEU A 323 13.78 9.18 17.25
C LEU A 323 13.92 9.79 15.85
N GLU A 324 12.80 9.93 15.12
CA GLU A 324 12.74 10.55 13.81
C GLU A 324 13.27 12.00 13.82
N LYS A 325 12.98 12.78 14.88
CA LYS A 325 13.51 14.14 15.05
C LYS A 325 15.03 14.21 15.28
N GLN A 326 15.64 13.10 15.65
CA GLN A 326 17.09 13.02 15.82
C GLN A 326 17.79 12.59 14.51
N GLY A 327 17.13 11.76 13.71
CA GLY A 327 17.60 11.28 12.41
C GLY A 327 17.01 12.09 11.24
N ASP A 328 16.54 11.39 10.22
CA ASP A 328 15.89 11.95 9.02
C ASP A 328 14.54 11.31 8.75
#